data_511e67b94db4594fd6b091987c872463
#
_entry.id   511e67b94db4594fd6b091987c872463
#
_cell.length_a   1.000
_cell.length_b   1.000
_cell.length_c   1.000
_cell.angle_alpha   90.00
_cell.angle_beta   90.00
_cell.angle_gamma   90.00
#
_symmetry.space_group_name_H-M   'P 1'
#
loop_
_entity.id
_entity.type
_entity.pdbx_description
1 polymer ?
#
loop_
_entity_poly.entity_id
_entity_poly.type
_entity_poly.pdbx_seq_one_letter_code
_entity_poly.pdbx_strand_id
1 'polypeptide(L)'
;ADIDYILDHVNTILREPLDHEDVEGVYAGLRPLLSGESEPTSRISREHTVVTPVSGLVMIAGGKYTTYRVMAKDAVDAAAHSLKTTTNITIRDSITDRVPLAGAEGYETRSNQRVLLARRSGLHVARIDHLLGRYGGLVDDLLALISERRVLGLPLEGAEDYLAAEVVYAVSHEGARHLDDVLTRRTRISIESW
;
A
#
# COMPACT_ATOMS: atom_id res chain seq x y z
N ALA A 1 10.94 5.46 24.43
CA ALA A 1 11.97 6.25 23.69
C ALA A 1 11.41 6.75 22.36
N ASP A 2 11.06 5.85 21.38
CA ASP A 2 10.64 6.30 20.05
C ASP A 2 9.21 6.87 20.08
N ILE A 3 8.32 6.30 20.87
CA ILE A 3 6.96 6.82 21.07
C ILE A 3 7.02 8.20 21.69
N ASP A 4 7.79 8.37 22.77
CA ASP A 4 7.97 9.66 23.44
C ASP A 4 8.49 10.73 22.46
N TYR A 5 9.50 10.36 21.66
CA TYR A 5 10.05 11.24 20.63
C TYR A 5 8.98 11.69 19.62
N ILE A 6 8.11 10.78 19.19
CA ILE A 6 7.04 11.10 18.24
C ILE A 6 5.99 12.00 18.91
N LEU A 7 5.55 11.66 20.12
CA LEU A 7 4.59 12.46 20.88
C LEU A 7 5.13 13.87 21.15
N ASP A 8 6.37 13.99 21.59
CA ASP A 8 7.01 15.30 21.84
C ASP A 8 7.01 16.17 20.58
N HIS A 9 7.33 15.58 19.42
CA HIS A 9 7.36 16.35 18.15
C HIS A 9 5.98 16.72 17.66
N VAL A 10 5.03 15.79 17.68
CA VAL A 10 3.67 16.05 17.19
C VAL A 10 2.95 17.09 18.07
N ASN A 11 3.19 17.05 19.38
CA ASN A 11 2.59 17.97 20.33
C ASN A 11 3.07 19.42 20.17
N THR A 12 4.17 19.65 19.45
CA THR A 12 4.61 21.03 19.13
C THR A 12 3.65 21.77 18.20
N ILE A 13 2.82 21.03 17.45
CA ILE A 13 1.90 21.60 16.46
C ILE A 13 0.43 21.34 16.78
N LEU A 14 0.12 20.50 17.74
CA LEU A 14 -1.25 20.22 18.16
C LEU A 14 -1.73 21.25 19.18
N ARG A 15 -3.02 21.58 19.12
CA ARG A 15 -3.67 22.45 20.10
C ARG A 15 -3.91 21.75 21.43
N GLU A 16 -4.30 20.48 21.36
CA GLU A 16 -4.48 19.58 22.47
C GLU A 16 -3.40 18.50 22.37
N PRO A 17 -2.50 18.40 23.36
CA PRO A 17 -1.42 17.43 23.31
C PRO A 17 -1.96 16.02 23.48
N LEU A 18 -1.37 15.07 22.73
CA LEU A 18 -1.59 13.63 22.86
C LEU A 18 -0.67 13.05 23.92
N ASP A 19 -1.12 11.98 24.57
CA ASP A 19 -0.32 11.20 25.50
C ASP A 19 -0.27 9.70 25.09
N HIS A 20 0.29 8.85 25.97
CA HIS A 20 0.42 7.42 25.69
C HIS A 20 -0.93 6.69 25.61
N GLU A 21 -1.99 7.20 26.23
CA GLU A 21 -3.32 6.60 26.20
C GLU A 21 -4.03 6.85 24.86
N ASP A 22 -3.58 7.86 24.12
CA ASP A 22 -4.07 8.16 22.78
C ASP A 22 -3.41 7.29 21.68
N VAL A 23 -2.43 6.44 22.05
CA VAL A 23 -1.73 5.59 21.08
C VAL A 23 -2.53 4.32 20.86
N GLU A 24 -3.22 4.24 19.74
CA GLU A 24 -4.04 3.06 19.36
C GLU A 24 -3.19 1.86 18.94
N GLY A 25 -2.01 2.08 18.35
CA GLY A 25 -1.17 0.99 17.90
C GLY A 25 0.22 1.45 17.47
N VAL A 26 1.15 0.52 17.44
CA VAL A 26 2.52 0.76 17.01
C VAL A 26 3.00 -0.34 16.07
N TYR A 27 3.82 0.06 15.11
CA TYR A 27 4.55 -0.88 14.27
C TYR A 27 5.96 -0.37 14.02
N ALA A 28 6.89 -1.27 13.78
CA ALA A 28 8.27 -0.95 13.45
C ALA A 28 8.71 -1.70 12.19
N GLY A 29 9.57 -1.06 11.40
CA GLY A 29 10.14 -1.67 10.20
C GLY A 29 11.61 -1.29 10.05
N LEU A 30 12.38 -2.20 9.48
CA LEU A 30 13.78 -1.95 9.14
C LEU A 30 13.87 -1.32 7.75
N ARG A 31 14.64 -0.25 7.64
CA ARG A 31 14.95 0.37 6.37
C ARG A 31 16.31 -0.14 5.87
N PRO A 32 16.39 -0.76 4.69
CA PRO A 32 17.67 -1.11 4.08
C PRO A 32 18.36 0.17 3.63
N LEU A 33 19.36 0.61 4.40
CA LEU A 33 20.22 1.72 4.04
C LEU A 33 21.46 1.17 3.31
N LEU A 34 21.88 1.88 2.28
CA LEU A 34 23.15 1.57 1.63
C LEU A 34 24.27 2.12 2.51
N SER A 35 25.13 1.25 3.03
CA SER A 35 26.26 1.66 3.85
C SER A 35 27.32 2.37 3.00
N GLY A 36 27.56 3.65 3.29
CA GLY A 36 28.83 4.31 3.00
C GLY A 36 29.77 4.05 4.18
N GLU A 37 31.05 3.82 3.89
CA GLU A 37 32.08 3.42 4.86
C GLU A 37 32.37 4.51 5.91
N SER A 38 31.54 4.92 6.80
CA SER A 38 31.86 5.77 7.95
C SER A 38 30.91 6.93 8.28
N GLU A 39 29.68 6.96 7.79
CA GLU A 39 28.74 8.00 8.20
C GLU A 39 27.75 7.52 9.27
N PRO A 40 27.36 8.38 10.24
CA PRO A 40 26.26 8.08 11.17
C PRO A 40 24.98 7.74 10.37
N THR A 41 24.23 6.75 10.82
CA THR A 41 22.99 6.23 10.17
C THR A 41 21.98 7.32 9.81
N SER A 42 21.96 8.43 10.56
CA SER A 42 21.11 9.60 10.30
C SER A 42 21.49 10.42 9.07
N ARG A 43 22.71 10.28 8.56
CA ARG A 43 23.25 11.00 7.39
C ARG A 43 23.34 10.13 6.12
N ILE A 44 23.13 8.81 6.23
CA ILE A 44 23.18 7.91 5.08
C ILE A 44 22.10 8.29 4.08
N SER A 45 22.47 8.37 2.80
CA SER A 45 21.55 8.67 1.70
C SER A 45 20.37 7.68 1.71
N ARG A 46 19.17 8.21 1.53
CA ARG A 46 17.93 7.45 1.38
C ARG A 46 17.51 7.31 -0.08
N GLU A 47 18.41 7.64 -1.00
CA GLU A 47 18.22 7.40 -2.41
C GLU A 47 18.40 5.92 -2.72
N HIS A 48 17.74 5.45 -3.78
CA HIS A 48 17.97 4.11 -4.27
C HIS A 48 19.15 4.08 -5.22
N THR A 49 19.77 2.92 -5.33
CA THR A 49 20.84 2.67 -6.30
C THR A 49 20.53 1.42 -7.10
N VAL A 50 20.69 1.50 -8.41
CA VAL A 50 20.58 0.37 -9.33
C VAL A 50 21.98 -0.01 -9.78
N VAL A 51 22.34 -1.28 -9.61
CA VAL A 51 23.64 -1.82 -9.98
C VAL A 51 23.50 -3.11 -10.80
N THR A 52 24.47 -3.38 -11.65
CA THR A 52 24.58 -4.62 -12.43
C THR A 52 25.88 -5.33 -12.04
N PRO A 53 25.90 -6.07 -10.92
CA PRO A 53 27.11 -6.66 -10.37
C PRO A 53 27.70 -7.76 -11.27
N VAL A 54 26.84 -8.44 -12.01
CA VAL A 54 27.21 -9.41 -13.05
C VAL A 54 26.26 -9.31 -14.22
N SER A 55 26.72 -9.73 -15.40
CA SER A 55 25.89 -9.71 -16.62
C SER A 55 24.56 -10.46 -16.40
N GLY A 56 23.45 -9.82 -16.74
CA GLY A 56 22.11 -10.37 -16.61
C GLY A 56 21.47 -10.27 -15.23
N LEU A 57 22.16 -9.68 -14.23
CA LEU A 57 21.61 -9.44 -12.90
C LEU A 57 21.53 -7.93 -12.63
N VAL A 58 20.32 -7.41 -12.51
CA VAL A 58 20.05 -6.05 -12.05
C VAL A 58 19.58 -6.09 -10.60
N MET A 59 20.25 -5.35 -9.74
CA MET A 59 19.91 -5.21 -8.32
C MET A 59 19.53 -3.77 -8.01
N ILE A 60 18.54 -3.59 -7.16
CA ILE A 60 18.15 -2.29 -6.59
C ILE A 60 18.16 -2.37 -5.07
N ALA A 61 18.68 -1.36 -4.43
CA ALA A 61 18.70 -1.26 -2.97
C ALA A 61 18.51 0.20 -2.52
N GLY A 62 18.12 0.38 -1.25
CA GLY A 62 17.82 1.69 -0.68
C GLY A 62 16.44 2.20 -1.09
N GLY A 63 16.27 3.54 -1.07
CA GLY A 63 15.04 4.21 -1.45
C GLY A 63 13.98 4.26 -0.36
N LYS A 64 12.77 4.66 -0.75
CA LYS A 64 11.61 4.83 0.12
C LYS A 64 10.38 4.22 -0.52
N TYR A 65 9.42 3.82 0.30
CA TYR A 65 8.13 3.35 -0.20
C TYR A 65 7.43 4.40 -1.10
N THR A 66 7.53 5.67 -0.76
CA THR A 66 6.93 6.76 -1.54
C THR A 66 7.56 6.97 -2.92
N THR A 67 8.77 6.46 -3.15
CA THR A 67 9.48 6.55 -4.44
C THR A 67 9.51 5.22 -5.20
N TYR A 68 8.73 4.22 -4.77
CA TYR A 68 8.74 2.87 -5.33
C TYR A 68 8.57 2.85 -6.86
N ARG A 69 7.78 3.77 -7.41
CA ARG A 69 7.47 3.83 -8.83
C ARG A 69 8.67 4.27 -9.67
N VAL A 70 9.43 5.24 -9.17
CA VAL A 70 10.69 5.67 -9.77
C VAL A 70 11.74 4.57 -9.65
N MET A 71 11.82 3.93 -8.47
CA MET A 71 12.70 2.79 -8.23
C MET A 71 12.44 1.64 -9.21
N ALA A 72 11.17 1.28 -9.38
CA ALA A 72 10.77 0.23 -10.30
C ALA A 72 11.12 0.60 -11.75
N LYS A 73 10.88 1.86 -12.15
CA LYS A 73 11.25 2.36 -13.48
C LYS A 73 12.75 2.20 -13.72
N ASP A 74 13.57 2.70 -12.82
CA ASP A 74 15.03 2.70 -13.00
C ASP A 74 15.61 1.28 -13.05
N ALA A 75 15.10 0.37 -12.22
CA ALA A 75 15.49 -1.03 -12.23
C ALA A 75 15.08 -1.74 -13.55
N VAL A 76 13.84 -1.51 -14.01
CA VAL A 76 13.34 -2.08 -15.26
C VAL A 76 14.04 -1.48 -16.47
N ASP A 77 14.31 -0.19 -16.48
CA ASP A 77 15.04 0.47 -17.58
C ASP A 77 16.50 -0.06 -17.67
N ALA A 78 17.18 -0.31 -16.54
CA ALA A 78 18.49 -0.95 -16.51
C ALA A 78 18.43 -2.39 -17.08
N ALA A 79 17.44 -3.17 -16.70
CA ALA A 79 17.23 -4.53 -17.23
C ALA A 79 16.92 -4.50 -18.73
N ALA A 80 16.04 -3.58 -19.17
CA ALA A 80 15.70 -3.39 -20.57
C ALA A 80 16.92 -3.00 -21.41
N HIS A 81 17.78 -2.11 -20.89
CA HIS A 81 19.02 -1.74 -21.54
C HIS A 81 19.96 -2.94 -21.72
N SER A 82 20.13 -3.75 -20.68
CA SER A 82 20.93 -4.98 -20.75
C SER A 82 20.38 -5.96 -21.80
N LEU A 83 19.06 -6.13 -21.87
CA LEU A 83 18.44 -6.98 -22.87
C LEU A 83 18.59 -6.44 -24.32
N LYS A 84 18.44 -5.13 -24.52
CA LYS A 84 18.66 -4.50 -25.83
C LYS A 84 20.09 -4.73 -26.37
N THR A 85 21.07 -4.76 -25.47
CA THR A 85 22.50 -4.94 -25.87
C THR A 85 22.88 -6.41 -26.13
N THR A 86 22.14 -7.36 -25.51
CA THR A 86 22.43 -8.81 -25.65
C THR A 86 21.52 -9.52 -26.64
N THR A 87 20.39 -8.92 -26.99
CA THR A 87 19.39 -9.49 -27.90
C THR A 87 18.90 -8.43 -28.89
N ASN A 88 18.38 -8.83 -30.03
CA ASN A 88 17.79 -7.91 -31.01
C ASN A 88 16.33 -7.53 -30.70
N ILE A 89 15.94 -7.57 -29.41
CA ILE A 89 14.57 -7.25 -28.99
C ILE A 89 14.41 -5.73 -28.89
N THR A 90 13.36 -5.21 -29.53
CA THR A 90 12.95 -3.80 -29.36
C THR A 90 12.09 -3.69 -28.11
N ILE A 91 12.60 -2.99 -27.10
CA ILE A 91 11.86 -2.68 -25.86
C ILE A 91 11.53 -1.19 -25.88
N ARG A 92 10.26 -0.85 -25.68
CA ARG A 92 9.82 0.55 -25.59
C ARG A 92 10.26 1.17 -24.27
N ASP A 93 10.33 2.48 -24.24
CA ASP A 93 10.60 3.22 -23.00
C ASP A 93 9.45 3.09 -22.02
N SER A 94 9.75 3.22 -20.74
CA SER A 94 8.77 3.18 -19.67
C SER A 94 7.75 4.32 -19.80
N ILE A 95 6.47 3.98 -19.61
CA ILE A 95 5.35 4.93 -19.56
C ILE A 95 4.70 4.95 -18.16
N THR A 96 5.42 4.49 -17.14
CA THR A 96 4.86 4.34 -15.80
C THR A 96 4.35 5.65 -15.19
N ASP A 97 4.89 6.80 -15.62
CA ASP A 97 4.45 8.14 -15.28
C ASP A 97 3.02 8.46 -15.77
N ARG A 98 2.52 7.73 -16.77
CA ARG A 98 1.20 7.93 -17.38
C ARG A 98 0.21 6.81 -17.08
N VAL A 99 0.67 5.71 -16.51
CA VAL A 99 -0.18 4.57 -16.16
C VAL A 99 -0.80 4.82 -14.79
N PRO A 100 -2.13 4.88 -14.66
CA PRO A 100 -2.78 5.03 -13.36
C PRO A 100 -2.48 3.83 -12.45
N LEU A 101 -2.48 4.06 -11.14
CA LEU A 101 -2.40 2.99 -10.16
C LEU A 101 -3.68 2.15 -10.18
N ALA A 102 -3.57 0.87 -9.79
CA ALA A 102 -4.74 0.04 -9.56
C ALA A 102 -5.72 0.75 -8.61
N GLY A 103 -6.99 0.79 -8.98
CA GLY A 103 -8.02 1.50 -8.23
C GLY A 103 -8.13 3.01 -8.52
N ALA A 104 -7.20 3.63 -9.22
CA ALA A 104 -7.33 5.05 -9.58
C ALA A 104 -8.35 5.27 -10.70
N GLU A 105 -8.44 4.33 -11.64
CA GLU A 105 -9.38 4.40 -12.74
C GLU A 105 -10.83 4.28 -12.24
N GLY A 106 -11.69 5.20 -12.64
CA GLY A 106 -13.09 5.24 -12.25
C GLY A 106 -13.36 5.68 -10.80
N TYR A 107 -12.34 5.99 -9.99
CA TYR A 107 -12.50 6.38 -8.58
C TYR A 107 -13.46 7.55 -8.39
N GLU A 108 -13.25 8.67 -9.09
CA GLU A 108 -14.10 9.85 -8.96
C GLU A 108 -15.58 9.55 -9.31
N THR A 109 -15.78 8.77 -10.36
CA THR A 109 -17.14 8.36 -10.78
C THR A 109 -17.80 7.53 -9.68
N ARG A 110 -17.10 6.56 -9.08
CA ARG A 110 -17.63 5.72 -8.00
C ARG A 110 -17.82 6.51 -6.72
N SER A 111 -16.93 7.42 -6.38
CA SER A 111 -17.05 8.32 -5.24
C SER A 111 -18.31 9.20 -5.35
N ASN A 112 -18.56 9.77 -6.52
CA ASN A 112 -19.78 10.54 -6.78
C ASN A 112 -21.05 9.69 -6.72
N GLN A 113 -20.95 8.40 -7.02
CA GLN A 113 -22.06 7.43 -6.98
C GLN A 113 -22.21 6.70 -5.65
N ARG A 114 -21.45 7.02 -4.59
CA ARG A 114 -21.41 6.27 -3.33
C ARG A 114 -22.79 6.00 -2.71
N VAL A 115 -23.70 6.96 -2.74
CA VAL A 115 -25.08 6.78 -2.22
C VAL A 115 -25.87 5.79 -3.08
N LEU A 116 -25.67 5.79 -4.39
CA LEU A 116 -26.31 4.83 -5.29
C LEU A 116 -25.75 3.42 -5.08
N LEU A 117 -24.44 3.30 -4.91
CA LEU A 117 -23.76 2.03 -4.60
C LEU A 117 -24.27 1.47 -3.28
N ALA A 118 -24.40 2.31 -2.24
CA ALA A 118 -24.97 1.92 -0.94
C ALA A 118 -26.38 1.36 -1.09
N ARG A 119 -27.26 2.04 -1.80
CA ARG A 119 -28.63 1.58 -2.05
C ARG A 119 -28.69 0.25 -2.80
N ARG A 120 -27.83 0.07 -3.81
CA ARG A 120 -27.81 -1.15 -4.64
C ARG A 120 -27.24 -2.36 -3.91
N SER A 121 -26.19 -2.16 -3.12
CA SER A 121 -25.52 -3.22 -2.37
C SER A 121 -26.26 -3.59 -1.08
N GLY A 122 -27.05 -2.66 -0.54
CA GLY A 122 -27.68 -2.78 0.79
C GLY A 122 -26.72 -2.46 1.93
N LEU A 123 -25.53 -1.95 1.63
CA LEU A 123 -24.55 -1.49 2.62
C LEU A 123 -24.85 -0.06 3.06
N HIS A 124 -24.46 0.28 4.29
CA HIS A 124 -24.45 1.67 4.73
C HIS A 124 -23.41 2.49 3.94
N VAL A 125 -23.71 3.77 3.68
CA VAL A 125 -22.82 4.65 2.88
C VAL A 125 -21.41 4.75 3.44
N ALA A 126 -21.24 4.74 4.77
CA ALA A 126 -19.92 4.75 5.41
C ALA A 126 -19.06 3.52 5.03
N ARG A 127 -19.71 2.36 4.80
CA ARG A 127 -19.01 1.15 4.31
C ARG A 127 -18.54 1.33 2.86
N ILE A 128 -19.34 1.98 2.03
CA ILE A 128 -18.93 2.32 0.67
C ILE A 128 -17.77 3.32 0.69
N ASP A 129 -17.82 4.33 1.56
CA ASP A 129 -16.72 5.31 1.71
C ASP A 129 -15.42 4.62 2.18
N HIS A 130 -15.50 3.69 3.14
CA HIS A 130 -14.38 2.85 3.55
C HIS A 130 -13.79 2.04 2.37
N LEU A 131 -14.64 1.32 1.64
CA LEU A 131 -14.20 0.52 0.50
C LEU A 131 -13.58 1.38 -0.62
N LEU A 132 -14.17 2.54 -0.91
CA LEU A 132 -13.62 3.49 -1.87
C LEU A 132 -12.28 4.06 -1.42
N GLY A 133 -12.13 4.37 -0.14
CA GLY A 133 -10.87 4.87 0.42
C GLY A 133 -9.73 3.85 0.35
N ARG A 134 -10.04 2.56 0.37
CA ARG A 134 -9.05 1.47 0.34
C ARG A 134 -8.80 0.93 -1.06
N TYR A 135 -9.83 0.72 -1.84
CA TYR A 135 -9.79 -0.01 -3.11
C TYR A 135 -10.03 0.89 -4.33
N GLY A 136 -10.47 2.12 -4.10
CA GLY A 136 -10.74 3.05 -5.20
C GLY A 136 -11.79 2.52 -6.16
N GLY A 137 -11.50 2.58 -7.46
CA GLY A 137 -12.37 2.05 -8.52
C GLY A 137 -12.57 0.54 -8.50
N LEU A 138 -11.72 -0.22 -7.79
CA LEU A 138 -11.87 -1.67 -7.60
C LEU A 138 -13.01 -2.04 -6.62
N VAL A 139 -13.69 -1.05 -6.05
CA VAL A 139 -14.87 -1.27 -5.18
C VAL A 139 -15.92 -2.17 -5.86
N ASP A 140 -16.03 -2.12 -7.17
CA ASP A 140 -16.99 -2.95 -7.93
C ASP A 140 -16.73 -4.45 -7.74
N ASP A 141 -15.46 -4.87 -7.66
CA ASP A 141 -15.10 -6.28 -7.45
C ASP A 141 -15.55 -6.76 -6.07
N LEU A 142 -15.37 -5.94 -5.03
CA LEU A 142 -15.84 -6.28 -3.69
C LEU A 142 -17.37 -6.31 -3.63
N LEU A 143 -18.04 -5.36 -4.29
CA LEU A 143 -19.51 -5.36 -4.36
C LEU A 143 -20.03 -6.56 -5.15
N ALA A 144 -19.33 -7.05 -6.16
CA ALA A 144 -19.67 -8.29 -6.85
C ALA A 144 -19.59 -9.50 -5.91
N LEU A 145 -18.49 -9.64 -5.16
CA LEU A 145 -18.37 -10.69 -4.13
C LEU A 145 -19.52 -10.67 -3.11
N ILE A 146 -19.90 -9.48 -2.64
CA ILE A 146 -21.00 -9.31 -1.70
C ILE A 146 -22.35 -9.64 -2.38
N SER A 147 -22.51 -9.32 -3.65
CA SER A 147 -23.74 -9.66 -4.40
C SER A 147 -23.91 -11.17 -4.56
N GLU A 148 -22.82 -11.90 -4.83
CA GLU A 148 -22.81 -13.35 -4.95
C GLU A 148 -23.05 -14.04 -3.60
N ARG A 149 -22.47 -13.50 -2.53
CA ARG A 149 -22.55 -14.07 -1.18
C ARG A 149 -22.79 -12.97 -0.16
N ARG A 150 -24.05 -12.73 0.16
CA ARG A 150 -24.51 -11.64 1.08
C ARG A 150 -23.79 -11.61 2.43
N VAL A 151 -23.38 -12.75 2.96
CA VAL A 151 -22.63 -12.84 4.21
C VAL A 151 -21.30 -12.10 4.16
N LEU A 152 -20.71 -11.92 2.98
CA LEU A 152 -19.46 -11.19 2.81
C LEU A 152 -19.60 -9.67 3.04
N GLY A 153 -20.82 -9.15 3.03
CA GLY A 153 -21.13 -7.77 3.39
C GLY A 153 -21.22 -7.52 4.91
N LEU A 154 -21.06 -8.56 5.72
CA LEU A 154 -21.07 -8.41 7.18
C LEU A 154 -19.71 -7.92 7.68
N PRO A 155 -19.69 -7.08 8.73
CA PRO A 155 -18.46 -6.70 9.41
C PRO A 155 -17.78 -7.92 10.05
N LEU A 156 -16.48 -7.83 10.21
CA LEU A 156 -15.70 -8.80 10.97
C LEU A 156 -15.89 -8.56 12.46
N GLU A 157 -16.12 -9.62 13.22
CA GLU A 157 -16.21 -9.54 14.68
C GLU A 157 -14.84 -9.13 15.26
N GLY A 158 -14.82 -8.09 16.08
CA GLY A 158 -13.60 -7.51 16.65
C GLY A 158 -12.79 -6.61 15.69
N ALA A 159 -13.31 -6.38 14.48
CA ALA A 159 -12.74 -5.45 13.51
C ALA A 159 -13.85 -4.90 12.60
N GLU A 160 -14.84 -4.27 13.22
CA GLU A 160 -16.13 -3.94 12.62
C GLU A 160 -16.04 -2.95 11.46
N ASP A 161 -14.94 -2.25 11.33
CA ASP A 161 -14.68 -1.36 10.19
C ASP A 161 -14.40 -2.13 8.90
N TYR A 162 -14.01 -3.39 9.01
CA TYR A 162 -13.70 -4.26 7.87
C TYR A 162 -14.83 -5.23 7.56
N LEU A 163 -15.03 -5.51 6.27
CA LEU A 163 -16.03 -6.47 5.82
C LEU A 163 -15.39 -7.83 5.50
N ALA A 164 -16.14 -8.91 5.66
CA ALA A 164 -15.68 -10.25 5.29
C ALA A 164 -15.25 -10.36 3.80
N ALA A 165 -15.81 -9.51 2.93
CA ALA A 165 -15.41 -9.41 1.52
C ALA A 165 -13.95 -9.01 1.36
N GLU A 166 -13.41 -8.15 2.24
CA GLU A 166 -12.03 -7.70 2.17
C GLU A 166 -11.03 -8.83 2.44
N VAL A 167 -11.38 -9.75 3.33
CA VAL A 167 -10.57 -10.97 3.58
C VAL A 167 -10.54 -11.87 2.35
N VAL A 168 -11.69 -12.08 1.72
CA VAL A 168 -11.79 -12.88 0.49
C VAL A 168 -11.01 -12.21 -0.64
N TYR A 169 -11.14 -10.91 -0.80
CA TYR A 169 -10.45 -10.12 -1.80
C TYR A 169 -8.93 -10.15 -1.60
N ALA A 170 -8.47 -10.01 -0.35
CA ALA A 170 -7.06 -10.11 0.00
C ALA A 170 -6.43 -11.43 -0.47
N VAL A 171 -7.16 -12.55 -0.38
CA VAL A 171 -6.69 -13.86 -0.81
C VAL A 171 -6.78 -14.02 -2.34
N SER A 172 -7.93 -13.68 -2.93
CA SER A 172 -8.22 -13.96 -4.34
C SER A 172 -7.55 -12.97 -5.31
N HIS A 173 -7.34 -11.72 -4.90
CA HIS A 173 -6.85 -10.64 -5.78
C HIS A 173 -5.53 -10.03 -5.32
N GLU A 174 -5.23 -10.05 -4.01
CA GLU A 174 -4.06 -9.38 -3.45
C GLU A 174 -2.96 -10.35 -2.97
N GLY A 175 -3.14 -11.66 -3.22
CA GLY A 175 -2.12 -12.68 -3.00
C GLY A 175 -1.81 -13.00 -1.55
N ALA A 176 -2.73 -12.71 -0.61
CA ALA A 176 -2.59 -13.15 0.78
C ALA A 176 -2.63 -14.68 0.86
N ARG A 177 -1.67 -15.29 1.57
CA ARG A 177 -1.55 -16.75 1.73
C ARG A 177 -1.71 -17.21 3.17
N HIS A 178 -1.47 -16.33 4.12
CA HIS A 178 -1.53 -16.59 5.55
C HIS A 178 -2.45 -15.54 6.21
N LEU A 179 -2.98 -15.88 7.38
CA LEU A 179 -3.82 -14.95 8.16
C LEU A 179 -3.05 -13.66 8.46
N ASP A 180 -1.76 -13.76 8.77
CA ASP A 180 -0.89 -12.62 9.01
C ASP A 180 -0.81 -11.66 7.80
N ASP A 181 -0.86 -12.18 6.56
CA ASP A 181 -0.90 -11.32 5.37
C ASP A 181 -2.16 -10.47 5.35
N VAL A 182 -3.31 -11.05 5.71
CA VAL A 182 -4.58 -10.33 5.77
C VAL A 182 -4.53 -9.26 6.85
N LEU A 183 -4.19 -9.65 8.09
CA LEU A 183 -4.29 -8.78 9.25
C LEU A 183 -3.29 -7.63 9.25
N THR A 184 -2.06 -7.87 8.73
CA THR A 184 -0.95 -6.90 8.83
C THR A 184 -0.60 -6.23 7.51
N ARG A 185 -0.88 -6.87 6.36
CA ARG A 185 -0.40 -6.42 5.05
C ARG A 185 -1.50 -6.00 4.08
N ARG A 186 -2.71 -6.55 4.21
CA ARG A 186 -3.85 -6.24 3.34
C ARG A 186 -4.92 -5.43 4.04
N THR A 187 -5.01 -5.54 5.34
CA THR A 187 -5.80 -4.66 6.20
C THR A 187 -4.88 -3.99 7.22
N ARG A 188 -5.42 -3.24 8.15
CA ARG A 188 -4.69 -2.68 9.30
C ARG A 188 -5.23 -3.22 10.63
N ILE A 189 -5.98 -4.31 10.59
CA ILE A 189 -6.66 -4.88 11.76
C ILE A 189 -5.67 -5.09 12.91
N SER A 190 -4.46 -5.58 12.62
CA SER A 190 -3.44 -5.80 13.66
C SER A 190 -2.90 -4.53 14.33
N ILE A 191 -3.24 -3.35 13.83
CA ILE A 191 -2.79 -2.06 14.38
C ILE A 191 -3.99 -1.30 14.97
N GLU A 192 -5.16 -1.44 14.37
CA GLU A 192 -6.37 -0.65 14.68
C GLU A 192 -7.31 -1.37 15.66
N SER A 193 -7.17 -2.70 15.83
CA SER A 193 -8.05 -3.51 16.67
C SER A 193 -7.23 -4.28 17.70
N TRP A 194 -7.47 -4.00 18.98
CA TRP A 194 -6.85 -4.65 20.15
C TRP A 194 -7.90 -5.35 20.98
#